data_ab090d6e0a6b041bb6e0e2580fb43923
#
_entry.id   ab090d6e0a6b041bb6e0e2580fb43923
#
_cell.length_a   1.000
_cell.length_b   1.000
_cell.length_c   1.000
_cell.angle_alpha   90.00
_cell.angle_beta   90.00
_cell.angle_gamma   90.00
#
_symmetry.space_group_name_H-M   'P 1'
#
loop_
_entity.id
_entity.type
_entity.pdbx_description
1 polymer ?
#
loop_
_entity_poly.entity_id
_entity_poly.type
_entity_poly.pdbx_seq_one_letter_code
_entity_poly.pdbx_strand_id
1 'polypeptide(L)'
;VNAIFLGGMAFNNAGLGYVHSMAHQLGAVYHLPHGVCCAMLLPVIERENAKRVPAAFRDVAKALGLQVEGKSDEECAAYAISEIEKLSETVGIPKKLTELGIEEKDFDFEYLSKNAMIDACAPGNPFTPTLEETIAFYKELF
;
A
#
# COMPACT_ATOMS: atom_id res chain seq x y z
N VAL A 1 10.20 -5.17 -18.21
CA VAL A 1 10.49 -3.78 -18.63
C VAL A 1 9.22 -3.06 -19.07
N ASN A 2 8.43 -3.58 -20.03
CA ASN A 2 7.23 -2.89 -20.53
C ASN A 2 6.18 -2.62 -19.44
N ALA A 3 5.92 -3.58 -18.53
CA ALA A 3 4.96 -3.39 -17.44
C ALA A 3 5.37 -2.23 -16.50
N ILE A 4 6.66 -2.14 -16.15
CA ILE A 4 7.16 -1.04 -15.31
C ILE A 4 7.04 0.31 -16.04
N PHE A 5 7.32 0.34 -17.34
CA PHE A 5 7.18 1.56 -18.13
C PHE A 5 5.72 2.03 -18.19
N LEU A 6 4.79 1.13 -18.48
CA LEU A 6 3.36 1.44 -18.50
C LEU A 6 2.85 1.85 -17.11
N GLY A 7 3.28 1.16 -16.05
CA GLY A 7 2.99 1.57 -14.67
C GLY A 7 3.53 2.96 -14.36
N GLY A 8 4.75 3.27 -14.77
CA GLY A 8 5.36 4.60 -14.62
C GLY A 8 4.56 5.70 -15.31
N MET A 9 4.09 5.45 -16.53
CA MET A 9 3.20 6.38 -17.24
C MET A 9 1.88 6.58 -16.50
N ALA A 10 1.30 5.51 -15.96
CA ALA A 10 0.04 5.56 -15.23
C ALA A 10 0.15 6.42 -13.97
N PHE A 11 1.11 6.13 -13.07
CA PHE A 11 1.22 6.88 -11.83
C PHE A 11 1.73 8.33 -12.04
N ASN A 12 2.48 8.59 -13.10
CA ASN A 12 2.90 9.95 -13.44
C ASN A 12 1.71 10.86 -13.79
N ASN A 13 0.60 10.28 -14.26
CA ASN A 13 -0.64 10.99 -14.54
C ASN A 13 -1.62 10.99 -13.36
N ALA A 14 -1.73 9.86 -12.66
CA ALA A 14 -2.71 9.67 -11.59
C ALA A 14 -2.20 10.17 -10.22
N GLY A 15 -0.90 10.34 -10.06
CA GLY A 15 -0.26 10.58 -8.76
C GLY A 15 0.00 9.28 -8.00
N LEU A 16 0.57 9.43 -6.82
CA LEU A 16 0.84 8.38 -5.84
C LEU A 16 -0.02 8.63 -4.59
N GLY A 17 0.04 7.74 -3.61
CA GLY A 17 -0.77 7.82 -2.40
C GLY A 17 -0.01 7.43 -1.15
N TYR A 18 -0.75 7.03 -0.11
CA TYR A 18 -0.19 6.72 1.22
C TYR A 18 0.77 5.54 1.23
N VAL A 19 0.67 4.59 0.29
CA VAL A 19 1.69 3.54 0.13
C VAL A 19 3.08 4.16 -0.02
N HIS A 20 3.23 5.12 -0.93
CA HIS A 20 4.52 5.78 -1.17
C HIS A 20 4.88 6.75 -0.03
N SER A 21 3.92 7.54 0.46
CA SER A 21 4.14 8.46 1.57
C SER A 21 4.73 7.77 2.80
N MET A 22 4.17 6.61 3.16
CA MET A 22 4.63 5.82 4.30
C MET A 22 5.93 5.07 3.98
N ALA A 23 6.08 4.52 2.76
CA ALA A 23 7.30 3.84 2.34
C ALA A 23 8.53 4.75 2.33
N HIS A 24 8.35 6.03 1.97
CA HIS A 24 9.44 7.02 2.02
C HIS A 24 10.02 7.17 3.42
N GLN A 25 9.19 7.14 4.44
CA GLN A 25 9.64 7.27 5.83
C GLN A 25 10.46 6.06 6.28
N LEU A 26 10.03 4.84 5.90
CA LEU A 26 10.79 3.62 6.17
C LEU A 26 12.16 3.63 5.48
N GLY A 27 12.19 4.07 4.22
CA GLY A 27 13.43 4.20 3.47
C GLY A 27 14.37 5.26 4.07
N ALA A 28 13.82 6.41 4.46
CA ALA A 28 14.62 7.53 5.00
C ALA A 28 15.21 7.23 6.38
N VAL A 29 14.43 6.61 7.28
CA VAL A 29 14.84 6.38 8.67
C VAL A 29 15.62 5.07 8.85
N TYR A 30 15.15 3.99 8.20
CA TYR A 30 15.71 2.64 8.38
C TYR A 30 16.53 2.15 7.19
N HIS A 31 16.71 2.98 6.16
CA HIS A 31 17.48 2.65 4.94
C HIS A 31 17.00 1.39 4.23
N LEU A 32 15.71 1.07 4.35
CA LEU A 32 15.12 -0.09 3.67
C LEU A 32 14.95 0.16 2.17
N PRO A 33 15.05 -0.89 1.34
CA PRO A 33 14.82 -0.76 -0.10
C PRO A 33 13.40 -0.28 -0.39
N HIS A 34 13.27 0.79 -1.17
CA HIS A 34 11.98 1.44 -1.47
C HIS A 34 10.89 0.47 -1.96
N GLY A 35 11.24 -0.42 -2.90
CA GLY A 35 10.29 -1.39 -3.44
C GLY A 35 9.77 -2.39 -2.39
N VAL A 36 10.60 -2.78 -1.43
CA VAL A 36 10.20 -3.64 -0.30
C VAL A 36 9.21 -2.89 0.59
N CYS A 37 9.53 -1.64 0.96
CA CYS A 37 8.64 -0.81 1.78
C CYS A 37 7.26 -0.63 1.12
N CYS A 38 7.23 -0.31 -0.18
CA CYS A 38 6.00 -0.18 -0.93
C CYS A 38 5.21 -1.50 -0.95
N ALA A 39 5.87 -2.63 -1.19
CA ALA A 39 5.21 -3.93 -1.29
C ALA A 39 4.64 -4.40 0.06
N MET A 40 5.30 -4.10 1.18
CA MET A 40 4.79 -4.38 2.53
C MET A 40 3.56 -3.54 2.87
N LEU A 41 3.57 -2.27 2.52
CA LEU A 41 2.48 -1.32 2.81
C LEU A 41 1.30 -1.46 1.86
N LEU A 42 1.52 -1.96 0.64
CA LEU A 42 0.50 -2.01 -0.41
C LEU A 42 -0.79 -2.72 0.07
N PRO A 43 -0.78 -3.95 0.58
CA PRO A 43 -2.00 -4.61 1.02
C PRO A 43 -2.68 -3.91 2.20
N VAL A 44 -1.91 -3.29 3.10
CA VAL A 44 -2.44 -2.56 4.27
C VAL A 44 -3.25 -1.35 3.81
N ILE A 45 -2.65 -0.51 2.98
CA ILE A 45 -3.28 0.74 2.53
C ILE A 45 -4.41 0.46 1.53
N GLU A 46 -4.23 -0.49 0.63
CA GLU A 46 -5.24 -0.78 -0.39
C GLU A 46 -6.49 -1.46 0.21
N ARG A 47 -6.38 -2.20 1.32
CA ARG A 47 -7.57 -2.64 2.07
C ARG A 47 -8.41 -1.47 2.57
N GLU A 48 -7.77 -0.40 3.03
CA GLU A 48 -8.48 0.80 3.48
C GLU A 48 -9.03 1.64 2.32
N ASN A 49 -8.29 1.75 1.23
CA ASN A 49 -8.76 2.38 0.00
C ASN A 49 -9.98 1.65 -0.55
N ALA A 50 -9.95 0.31 -0.59
CA ALA A 50 -11.04 -0.53 -1.07
C ALA A 50 -12.36 -0.35 -0.31
N LYS A 51 -12.31 -0.08 1.00
CA LYS A 51 -13.51 0.22 1.80
C LYS A 51 -14.20 1.52 1.38
N ARG A 52 -13.43 2.46 0.81
CA ARG A 52 -13.90 3.80 0.47
C ARG A 52 -14.26 3.96 -1.01
N VAL A 53 -13.55 3.25 -1.88
CA VAL A 53 -13.74 3.30 -3.33
C VAL A 53 -13.79 1.90 -3.96
N PRO A 54 -14.69 1.01 -3.49
CA PRO A 54 -14.71 -0.39 -3.93
C PRO A 54 -14.93 -0.53 -5.45
N ALA A 55 -15.68 0.38 -6.06
CA ALA A 55 -15.92 0.37 -7.50
C ALA A 55 -14.64 0.49 -8.34
N ALA A 56 -13.63 1.24 -7.88
CA ALA A 56 -12.35 1.33 -8.56
C ALA A 56 -11.59 -0.01 -8.54
N PHE A 57 -11.77 -0.79 -7.49
CA PHE A 57 -11.14 -2.12 -7.37
C PHE A 57 -11.78 -3.19 -8.26
N ARG A 58 -13.00 -2.96 -8.78
CA ARG A 58 -13.59 -3.82 -9.81
C ARG A 58 -12.72 -3.87 -11.07
N ASP A 59 -12.22 -2.73 -11.52
CA ASP A 59 -11.34 -2.65 -12.68
C ASP A 59 -9.98 -3.31 -12.41
N VAL A 60 -9.46 -3.16 -11.18
CA VAL A 60 -8.25 -3.85 -10.74
C VAL A 60 -8.46 -5.36 -10.75
N ALA A 61 -9.55 -5.85 -10.16
CA ALA A 61 -9.88 -7.28 -10.14
C ALA A 61 -10.02 -7.86 -11.54
N LYS A 62 -10.68 -7.12 -12.44
CA LYS A 62 -10.80 -7.51 -13.85
C LYS A 62 -9.44 -7.59 -14.54
N ALA A 63 -8.56 -6.62 -14.30
CA ALA A 63 -7.20 -6.62 -14.84
C ALA A 63 -6.36 -7.80 -14.31
N LEU A 64 -6.64 -8.27 -13.08
CA LEU A 64 -6.04 -9.46 -12.47
C LEU A 64 -6.68 -10.77 -12.92
N GLY A 65 -7.69 -10.74 -13.79
CA GLY A 65 -8.29 -11.92 -14.41
C GLY A 65 -9.60 -12.42 -13.78
N LEU A 66 -10.16 -11.72 -12.77
CA LEU A 66 -11.46 -12.08 -12.23
C LEU A 66 -12.58 -11.83 -13.25
N GLN A 67 -13.49 -12.77 -13.38
CA GLN A 67 -14.78 -12.52 -14.03
C GLN A 67 -15.65 -11.75 -13.06
N VAL A 68 -15.93 -10.49 -13.38
CA VAL A 68 -16.58 -9.53 -12.46
C VAL A 68 -18.11 -9.49 -12.61
N GLU A 69 -18.64 -10.12 -13.64
CA GLU A 69 -20.08 -10.18 -13.91
C GLU A 69 -20.82 -10.89 -12.77
N GLY A 70 -21.85 -10.26 -12.24
CA GLY A 70 -22.67 -10.78 -11.13
C GLY A 70 -22.03 -10.69 -9.75
N LYS A 71 -20.82 -10.11 -9.63
CA LYS A 71 -20.16 -9.88 -8.34
C LYS A 71 -20.40 -8.46 -7.85
N SER A 72 -20.39 -8.26 -6.53
CA SER A 72 -20.41 -6.92 -5.95
C SER A 72 -19.03 -6.23 -6.09
N ASP A 73 -19.00 -4.91 -5.86
CA ASP A 73 -17.73 -4.16 -5.87
C ASP A 73 -16.84 -4.58 -4.70
N GLU A 74 -17.44 -4.93 -3.56
CA GLU A 74 -16.73 -5.42 -2.38
C GLU A 74 -16.11 -6.80 -2.62
N GLU A 75 -16.80 -7.70 -3.33
CA GLU A 75 -16.25 -9.00 -3.73
C GLU A 75 -15.06 -8.84 -4.68
N CYS A 76 -15.17 -7.91 -5.63
CA CYS A 76 -14.09 -7.59 -6.54
C CYS A 76 -12.88 -6.98 -5.81
N ALA A 77 -13.13 -6.07 -4.87
CA ALA A 77 -12.09 -5.47 -4.04
C ALA A 77 -11.37 -6.52 -3.19
N ALA A 78 -12.12 -7.39 -2.51
CA ALA A 78 -11.54 -8.47 -1.72
C ALA A 78 -10.66 -9.41 -2.55
N TYR A 79 -11.09 -9.74 -3.77
CA TYR A 79 -10.28 -10.53 -4.70
C TYR A 79 -8.99 -9.80 -5.07
N ALA A 80 -9.07 -8.52 -5.46
CA ALA A 80 -7.91 -7.75 -5.86
C ALA A 80 -6.85 -7.70 -4.73
N ILE A 81 -7.27 -7.44 -3.50
CA ILE A 81 -6.39 -7.43 -2.33
C ILE A 81 -5.74 -8.80 -2.12
N SER A 82 -6.54 -9.89 -2.20
CA SER A 82 -6.00 -11.24 -2.01
C SER A 82 -4.95 -11.62 -3.04
N GLU A 83 -5.10 -11.19 -4.29
CA GLU A 83 -4.10 -11.44 -5.34
C GLU A 83 -2.82 -10.62 -5.14
N ILE A 84 -2.93 -9.39 -4.64
CA ILE A 84 -1.77 -8.58 -4.23
C ILE A 84 -1.00 -9.30 -3.11
N GLU A 85 -1.69 -9.77 -2.08
CA GLU A 85 -1.09 -10.48 -0.95
C GLU A 85 -0.39 -11.78 -1.40
N LYS A 86 -1.05 -12.57 -2.26
CA LYS A 86 -0.47 -13.80 -2.84
C LYS A 86 0.77 -13.52 -3.67
N LEU A 87 0.74 -12.45 -4.48
CA LEU A 87 1.91 -12.08 -5.26
C LEU A 87 3.08 -11.69 -4.35
N SER A 88 2.84 -10.86 -3.35
CA SER A 88 3.85 -10.45 -2.36
C SER A 88 4.48 -11.67 -1.67
N GLU A 89 3.66 -12.63 -1.25
CA GLU A 89 4.14 -13.88 -0.65
C GLU A 89 4.96 -14.72 -1.65
N THR A 90 4.49 -14.85 -2.88
CA THR A 90 5.16 -15.65 -3.93
C THR A 90 6.55 -15.11 -4.27
N VAL A 91 6.72 -13.80 -4.25
CA VAL A 91 8.01 -13.15 -4.55
C VAL A 91 8.86 -12.90 -3.29
N GLY A 92 8.41 -13.37 -2.12
CA GLY A 92 9.18 -13.33 -0.88
C GLY A 92 9.27 -11.95 -0.23
N ILE A 93 8.24 -11.11 -0.37
CA ILE A 93 8.18 -9.85 0.39
C ILE A 93 7.99 -10.17 1.88
N PRO A 94 8.80 -9.59 2.78
CA PRO A 94 8.63 -9.75 4.22
C PRO A 94 7.24 -9.26 4.65
N LYS A 95 6.61 -9.99 5.58
CA LYS A 95 5.31 -9.60 6.14
C LYS A 95 5.44 -8.64 7.32
N LYS A 96 6.60 -8.70 8.00
CA LYS A 96 6.86 -7.96 9.24
C LYS A 96 8.17 -7.19 9.15
N LEU A 97 8.21 -6.01 9.75
CA LEU A 97 9.43 -5.20 9.86
C LEU A 97 10.49 -5.87 10.74
N THR A 98 10.07 -6.74 11.67
CA THR A 98 10.97 -7.55 12.49
C THR A 98 11.81 -8.51 11.66
N GLU A 99 11.32 -8.99 10.52
CA GLU A 99 12.09 -9.81 9.57
C GLU A 99 13.23 -9.02 8.91
N LEU A 100 13.13 -7.69 8.94
CA LEU A 100 14.15 -6.76 8.44
C LEU A 100 15.01 -6.18 9.57
N GLY A 101 14.89 -6.71 10.79
CA GLY A 101 15.68 -6.30 11.95
C GLY A 101 15.20 -5.03 12.64
N ILE A 102 13.97 -4.59 12.39
CA ILE A 102 13.37 -3.43 13.05
C ILE A 102 12.44 -3.92 14.14
N GLU A 103 12.75 -3.59 15.39
CA GLU A 103 11.93 -3.94 16.54
C GLU A 103 10.86 -2.86 16.81
N GLU A 104 9.65 -3.28 17.20
CA GLU A 104 8.53 -2.35 17.44
C GLU A 104 8.88 -1.30 18.50
N LYS A 105 9.63 -1.68 19.55
CA LYS A 105 10.06 -0.77 20.63
C LYS A 105 10.97 0.37 20.17
N ASP A 106 11.66 0.18 19.04
CA ASP A 106 12.61 1.16 18.46
C ASP A 106 11.97 1.96 17.30
N PHE A 107 10.65 1.79 17.08
CA PHE A 107 9.91 2.41 15.99
C PHE A 107 9.14 3.65 16.47
N ASP A 108 9.50 4.81 15.94
CA ASP A 108 8.80 6.07 16.26
C ASP A 108 7.56 6.23 15.37
N PHE A 109 6.46 5.61 15.79
CA PHE A 109 5.19 5.63 15.09
C PHE A 109 4.67 7.04 14.81
N GLU A 110 4.78 7.93 15.80
CA GLU A 110 4.23 9.27 15.70
C GLU A 110 5.03 10.13 14.71
N TYR A 111 6.36 10.07 14.80
CA TYR A 111 7.25 10.80 13.90
C TYR A 111 7.08 10.36 12.45
N LEU A 112 7.11 9.04 12.16
CA LEU A 112 6.97 8.54 10.81
C LEU A 112 5.58 8.84 10.24
N SER A 113 4.52 8.70 11.05
CA SER A 113 3.15 8.99 10.61
C SER A 113 2.95 10.46 10.26
N LYS A 114 3.43 11.38 11.11
CA LYS A 114 3.35 12.82 10.82
C LYS A 114 4.08 13.19 9.52
N ASN A 115 5.25 12.63 9.30
CA ASN A 115 6.00 12.89 8.06
C ASN A 115 5.30 12.28 6.83
N ALA A 116 4.72 11.09 6.95
CA ALA A 116 3.94 10.48 5.87
C ALA A 116 2.72 11.35 5.48
N MET A 117 2.04 11.95 6.46
CA MET A 117 0.86 12.79 6.22
C MET A 117 1.17 14.09 5.44
N ILE A 118 2.38 14.59 5.53
CA ILE A 118 2.82 15.81 4.81
C ILE A 118 3.67 15.51 3.58
N ASP A 119 3.89 14.23 3.27
CA ASP A 119 4.63 13.81 2.08
C ASP A 119 3.91 14.23 0.80
N ALA A 120 4.67 14.58 -0.22
CA ALA A 120 4.14 15.06 -1.50
C ALA A 120 3.22 14.03 -2.21
N CYS A 121 3.34 12.75 -1.89
CA CYS A 121 2.50 11.70 -2.46
C CYS A 121 1.14 11.56 -1.75
N ALA A 122 1.01 12.03 -0.50
CA ALA A 122 -0.19 11.85 0.32
C ALA A 122 -1.50 12.35 -0.34
N PRO A 123 -1.53 13.51 -1.02
CA PRO A 123 -2.74 14.04 -1.64
C PRO A 123 -3.32 13.18 -2.78
N GLY A 124 -2.55 12.27 -3.35
CA GLY A 124 -3.02 11.37 -4.41
C GLY A 124 -3.85 10.17 -3.90
N ASN A 125 -3.93 9.97 -2.59
CA ASN A 125 -4.73 8.88 -2.02
C ASN A 125 -6.23 9.19 -2.07
N PRO A 126 -7.12 8.19 -2.25
CA PRO A 126 -8.58 8.40 -2.29
C PRO A 126 -9.18 9.01 -1.02
N PHE A 127 -8.48 8.93 0.10
CA PHE A 127 -8.87 9.56 1.37
C PHE A 127 -7.63 10.00 2.14
N THR A 128 -7.84 10.89 3.11
CA THR A 128 -6.78 11.34 4.03
C THR A 128 -7.00 10.67 5.38
N PRO A 129 -6.14 9.71 5.78
CA PRO A 129 -6.23 9.09 7.10
C PRO A 129 -5.88 10.07 8.21
N THR A 130 -6.42 9.83 9.41
CA THR A 130 -6.00 10.53 10.62
C THR A 130 -4.61 10.07 11.07
N LEU A 131 -4.03 10.77 12.05
CA LEU A 131 -2.75 10.36 12.65
C LEU A 131 -2.87 8.96 13.29
N GLU A 132 -3.97 8.71 13.98
CA GLU A 132 -4.23 7.43 14.64
C GLU A 132 -4.37 6.28 13.62
N GLU A 133 -5.06 6.53 12.51
CA GLU A 133 -5.17 5.54 11.41
C GLU A 133 -3.80 5.28 10.78
N THR A 134 -3.00 6.33 10.53
CA THR A 134 -1.66 6.18 9.95
C THR A 134 -0.72 5.39 10.88
N ILE A 135 -0.81 5.64 12.20
CA ILE A 135 -0.10 4.85 13.21
C ILE A 135 -0.55 3.38 13.18
N ALA A 136 -1.87 3.14 13.07
CA ALA A 136 -2.41 1.78 13.02
C ALA A 136 -1.90 1.02 11.78
N PHE A 137 -1.78 1.67 10.63
CA PHE A 137 -1.22 1.04 9.42
C PHE A 137 0.23 0.59 9.61
N TYR A 138 1.08 1.40 10.26
CA TYR A 138 2.44 0.96 10.58
C TYR A 138 2.46 -0.19 11.59
N LYS A 139 1.54 -0.20 12.56
CA LYS A 139 1.45 -1.30 13.54
C LYS A 139 1.08 -2.64 12.92
N GLU A 140 0.36 -2.65 11.80
CA GLU A 140 0.09 -3.89 11.07
C GLU A 140 1.35 -4.55 10.50
N LEU A 141 2.46 -3.81 10.40
CA LEU A 141 3.74 -4.32 9.94
C LEU A 141 4.58 -4.98 11.06
N PHE A 142 4.08 -5.02 12.31
CA PHE A 142 4.64 -5.74 13.46
C PHE A 142 3.72 -6.85 13.93
#